data_15284412cc69fc8081ac8be77bb8823c
#
_entry.id   15284412cc69fc8081ac8be77bb8823c
#
_cell.length_a   1.000
_cell.length_b   1.000
_cell.length_c   1.000
_cell.angle_alpha   90.00
_cell.angle_beta   90.00
_cell.angle_gamma   90.00
#
_symmetry.space_group_name_H-M   'P 1'
#
loop_
_entity.id
_entity.type
_entity.pdbx_description
1 polymer ?
#
loop_
_entity_poly.entity_id
_entity_poly.type
_entity_poly.pdbx_seq_one_letter_code
_entity_poly.pdbx_strand_id
1 'polypeptide(L)' 'MTRQDPYVVYAELLKQSNELMDSMDIGPLELAASYITHAMRIYRTVLPEEDYHKMMTSIYKSRHKIGPIERPVLH' A
#
# COMPACT_ATOMS: atom_id res chain seq x y z
N MET A 1 -4.07 -9.55 23.19
CA MET A 1 -4.24 -9.69 21.74
C MET A 1 -2.90 -9.64 21.04
N THR A 2 -2.68 -10.57 20.15
CA THR A 2 -1.41 -10.65 19.44
C THR A 2 -1.41 -9.71 18.24
N ARG A 3 -0.35 -8.95 18.12
CA ARG A 3 -0.21 -8.04 17.00
C ARG A 3 0.24 -8.83 15.76
N GLN A 4 -0.33 -8.52 14.61
CA GLN A 4 0.06 -9.18 13.38
C GLN A 4 1.47 -8.76 12.97
N ASP A 5 2.21 -9.73 12.45
CA ASP A 5 3.52 -9.48 11.86
C ASP A 5 3.31 -8.68 10.57
N PRO A 6 4.04 -7.57 10.38
CA PRO A 6 3.93 -6.79 9.15
C PRO A 6 4.13 -7.59 7.87
N TYR A 7 4.98 -8.61 7.91
CA TYR A 7 5.19 -9.47 6.74
C TYR A 7 3.94 -10.26 6.39
N VAL A 8 3.20 -10.69 7.40
CA VAL A 8 1.96 -11.43 7.17
C VAL A 8 0.93 -10.51 6.52
N VAL A 9 0.84 -9.27 7.02
CA VAL A 9 -0.08 -8.30 6.47
C VAL A 9 0.28 -7.99 5.01
N TYR A 10 1.56 -7.75 4.75
CA TYR A 10 2.01 -7.44 3.39
C TYR A 10 1.73 -8.61 2.44
N ALA A 11 1.99 -9.85 2.88
CA ALA A 11 1.75 -11.03 2.06
C ALA A 11 0.27 -11.16 1.70
N GLU A 12 -0.61 -10.85 2.66
CA GLU A 12 -2.04 -10.89 2.40
C GLU A 12 -2.45 -9.82 1.40
N LEU A 13 -1.92 -8.62 1.53
CA LEU A 13 -2.20 -7.55 0.60
C LEU A 13 -1.71 -7.90 -0.82
N LEU A 14 -0.55 -8.52 -0.91
CA LEU A 14 0.00 -8.93 -2.20
C LEU A 14 -0.91 -9.97 -2.86
N LYS A 15 -1.39 -10.93 -2.06
CA LYS A 15 -2.31 -11.94 -2.56
C LYS A 15 -3.59 -11.31 -3.08
N GLN A 16 -4.16 -10.37 -2.31
CA GLN A 16 -5.38 -9.67 -2.71
C GLN A 16 -5.15 -8.85 -3.97
N SER A 17 -3.98 -8.23 -4.11
CA SER A 17 -3.65 -7.47 -5.31
C SER A 17 -3.70 -8.34 -6.56
N ASN A 18 -3.09 -9.53 -6.47
CA ASN A 18 -3.06 -10.44 -7.59
C ASN A 18 -4.46 -10.90 -7.95
N GLU A 19 -5.27 -11.21 -6.95
CA GLU A 19 -6.65 -11.64 -7.18
C GLU A 19 -7.48 -10.56 -7.85
N LEU A 20 -7.30 -9.31 -7.40
CA LEU A 20 -8.04 -8.20 -7.98
C LEU A 20 -7.67 -7.97 -9.44
N MET A 21 -6.38 -8.02 -9.74
CA MET A 21 -5.93 -7.82 -11.13
C MET A 21 -6.43 -8.93 -12.04
N ASP A 22 -6.47 -10.17 -11.54
CA ASP A 22 -6.92 -11.30 -12.33
C ASP A 22 -8.43 -11.31 -12.52
N SER A 23 -9.19 -11.06 -11.45
CA SER A 23 -10.64 -11.24 -11.49
C SER A 23 -11.39 -10.03 -12.04
N MET A 24 -10.85 -8.84 -11.86
CA MET A 24 -11.53 -7.60 -12.25
C MET A 24 -10.87 -6.90 -13.43
N ASP A 25 -9.83 -7.51 -13.99
CA ASP A 25 -9.13 -6.95 -15.14
C ASP A 25 -8.67 -5.51 -14.87
N ILE A 26 -8.19 -5.26 -13.67
CA ILE A 26 -7.70 -3.96 -13.26
C ILE A 26 -6.21 -3.87 -13.56
N GLY A 27 -5.79 -2.76 -14.18
CA GLY A 27 -4.38 -2.52 -14.45
C GLY A 27 -3.60 -2.23 -13.18
N PRO A 28 -2.28 -2.50 -13.19
CA PRO A 28 -1.45 -2.29 -12.01
C PRO A 28 -1.42 -0.84 -11.55
N LEU A 29 -1.44 0.12 -12.47
CA LEU A 29 -1.40 1.53 -12.09
C LEU A 29 -2.68 1.96 -11.39
N GLU A 30 -3.82 1.47 -11.87
CA GLU A 30 -5.10 1.77 -11.26
C GLU A 30 -5.19 1.17 -9.86
N LEU A 31 -4.70 -0.05 -9.72
CA LEU A 31 -4.70 -0.72 -8.42
C LEU A 31 -3.80 0.03 -7.44
N ALA A 32 -2.60 0.42 -7.88
CA ALA A 32 -1.67 1.16 -7.03
C ALA A 32 -2.28 2.48 -6.57
N ALA A 33 -2.94 3.20 -7.48
CA ALA A 33 -3.58 4.48 -7.14
C ALA A 33 -4.67 4.27 -6.09
N SER A 34 -5.42 3.18 -6.22
CA SER A 34 -6.48 2.86 -5.26
C SER A 34 -5.91 2.56 -3.88
N TYR A 35 -4.80 1.83 -3.82
CA TYR A 35 -4.15 1.53 -2.54
C TYR A 35 -3.63 2.80 -1.88
N ILE A 36 -3.01 3.69 -2.65
CA ILE A 36 -2.50 4.94 -2.10
C ILE A 36 -3.65 5.77 -1.52
N THR A 37 -4.73 5.91 -2.27
CA THR A 37 -5.88 6.67 -1.81
C THR A 37 -6.44 6.10 -0.51
N HIS A 38 -6.58 4.79 -0.46
CA HIS A 38 -7.11 4.14 0.74
C HIS A 38 -6.18 4.31 1.92
N ALA A 39 -4.88 4.13 1.70
CA ALA A 39 -3.90 4.29 2.76
C ALA A 39 -3.92 5.72 3.31
N MET A 40 -4.00 6.71 2.44
CA MET A 40 -4.05 8.09 2.87
C MET A 40 -5.31 8.38 3.67
N ARG A 41 -6.43 7.78 3.30
CA ARG A 41 -7.67 7.94 4.06
C ARG A 41 -7.54 7.34 5.46
N ILE A 42 -6.87 6.21 5.58
CA ILE A 42 -6.64 5.60 6.89
C ILE A 42 -5.79 6.53 7.75
N TYR A 43 -4.69 7.05 7.20
CA TYR A 43 -3.85 7.99 7.94
C TYR A 43 -4.63 9.23 8.35
N ARG A 44 -5.45 9.76 7.43
CA ARG A 44 -6.28 10.94 7.71
C ARG A 44 -7.24 10.68 8.87
N THR A 45 -7.75 9.46 8.96
CA THR A 45 -8.71 9.08 9.98
C THR A 45 -8.09 8.99 11.37
N VAL A 46 -6.84 8.49 11.45
CA VAL A 46 -6.24 8.19 12.75
C VAL A 46 -5.23 9.21 13.22
N LEU A 47 -4.77 10.11 12.35
CA LEU A 47 -3.74 11.09 12.72
C LEU A 47 -4.30 12.51 12.74
N PRO A 48 -3.85 13.34 13.69
CA PRO A 48 -4.11 14.77 13.60
C PRO A 48 -3.52 15.31 12.30
N GLU A 49 -4.05 16.44 11.84
CA GLU A 49 -3.63 16.97 10.55
C GLU A 49 -2.13 17.21 10.46
N GLU A 50 -1.53 17.74 11.50
CA GLU A 50 -0.10 18.00 11.51
C GLU A 50 0.69 16.71 11.35
N ASP A 51 0.29 15.67 12.06
CA ASP A 51 0.96 14.37 11.99
C ASP A 51 0.76 13.71 10.64
N TYR A 52 -0.42 13.92 10.05
CA TYR A 52 -0.69 13.42 8.71
C TYR A 52 0.30 14.01 7.71
N HIS A 53 0.52 15.32 7.76
CA HIS A 53 1.46 15.96 6.85
C HIS A 53 2.88 15.48 7.06
N LYS A 54 3.28 15.28 8.32
CA LYS A 54 4.60 14.74 8.62
C LYS A 54 4.77 13.34 8.06
N MET A 55 3.71 12.53 8.17
CA MET A 55 3.74 11.18 7.64
C MET A 55 3.88 11.18 6.13
N MET A 56 3.12 12.02 5.44
CA MET A 56 3.21 12.10 3.98
C MET A 56 4.61 12.54 3.54
N THR A 57 5.19 13.51 4.25
CA THR A 57 6.53 13.97 3.95
C THR A 57 7.55 12.84 4.15
N SER A 58 7.41 12.10 5.23
CA SER A 58 8.30 10.99 5.54
C SER A 58 8.23 9.91 4.46
N ILE A 59 7.01 9.58 4.03
CA ILE A 59 6.81 8.59 2.99
C ILE A 59 7.45 9.06 1.68
N TYR A 60 7.25 10.31 1.33
CA TYR A 60 7.83 10.86 0.11
C TYR A 60 9.35 10.80 0.15
N LYS A 61 9.94 11.18 1.29
CA LYS A 61 11.39 11.18 1.42
C LYS A 61 11.97 9.77 1.37
N SER A 62 11.19 8.77 1.73
CA SER A 62 11.62 7.37 1.73
C SER A 62 11.38 6.67 0.40
N ARG A 63 10.78 7.35 -0.57
CA ARG A 63 10.34 6.68 -1.81
C ARG A 63 11.44 5.92 -2.53
N HIS A 64 12.66 6.42 -2.45
CA HIS A 64 13.79 5.78 -3.13
C HIS A 64 14.26 4.49 -2.46
N LYS A 65 13.79 4.24 -1.24
CA LYS A 65 14.13 3.01 -0.51
C LYS A 65 13.21 1.86 -0.88
N ILE A 66 12.14 2.15 -1.60
CA ILE A 66 11.16 1.15 -1.99
C ILE A 66 11.56 0.60 -3.35
N GLY A 67 11.91 -0.68 -3.40
CA GLY A 67 12.24 -1.32 -4.66
C GLY A 67 11.01 -1.92 -5.30
N PRO A 68 11.11 -2.34 -6.55
CA PRO A 68 10.00 -3.00 -7.23
C PRO A 68 9.77 -4.40 -6.64
N ILE A 69 8.63 -4.97 -6.97
CA ILE A 69 8.34 -6.34 -6.58
C ILE A 69 9.33 -7.24 -7.30
N GLU A 70 10.09 -8.01 -6.52
CA GLU A 70 11.14 -8.84 -7.09
C GLU A 70 10.60 -9.91 -8.01
N ARG A 71 9.48 -10.50 -7.62
CA ARG A 71 8.87 -11.54 -8.43
C ARG A 71 7.73 -10.91 -9.21
N PRO A 72 7.86 -10.84 -10.52
CA PRO A 72 6.80 -10.22 -11.31
C PRO A 72 5.51 -11.02 -11.18
N VAL A 73 4.51 -10.40 -10.64
CA VAL A 73 3.16 -10.97 -10.56
C VAL A 73 2.29 -10.33 -11.64
N LEU A 74 2.87 -9.39 -12.35
CA LEU A 74 2.20 -8.68 -13.43
C LEU A 74 2.68 -9.22 -14.77
N HIS A 75 1.79 -9.36 -15.69
CA HIS A 75 2.10 -9.87 -17.02
C HIS A 75 1.74 -8.88 -18.09
#